data_69fb7fcf9220920d4708cc29239fa3be
#
_entry.id   69fb7fcf9220920d4708cc29239fa3be
#
_cell.length_a   1.000
_cell.length_b   1.000
_cell.length_c   1.000
_cell.angle_alpha   90.00
_cell.angle_beta   90.00
_cell.angle_gamma   90.00
#
_symmetry.space_group_name_H-M   'P 1'
#
loop_
_entity.id
_entity.type
_entity.pdbx_description
1 polymer ?
#
loop_
_entity_poly.entity_id
_entity_poly.type
_entity_poly.pdbx_seq_one_letter_code
_entity_poly.pdbx_strand_id
1 'polypeptide(L)'
;IKIAHLYYDLANLYGDNGNLKVLSDYLIQQHAEVKIDKLTVGDNFNLDQYDLIYLGSLTENNFAIVAEDFKKYAKELSKVIEARKHLVFTGNSIELLGKKMIVKGNSVAGLGIFDYEVLPLDKRYMGEAIFHDVNDQIFIGFQNQANILNEITQPWFTKIEKGLAGTPSHTTEGIHYLNFYGTYLIAPLLARNYFFTEQLVKELLGNPADYHQEPHTIDALAYASFLQELRKNGKEE
;
A
#
# COMPACT_ATOMS: atom_id res chain seq x y z
N ILE A 1 -16.05 -5.78 10.94
CA ILE A 1 -14.79 -5.80 10.14
C ILE A 1 -13.62 -5.76 11.11
N LYS A 2 -12.72 -6.73 11.00
CA LYS A 2 -11.53 -6.85 11.83
C LYS A 2 -10.27 -6.57 11.00
N ILE A 3 -9.50 -5.58 11.42
CA ILE A 3 -8.33 -5.09 10.69
C ILE A 3 -7.06 -5.37 11.51
N ALA A 4 -6.04 -5.96 10.87
CA ALA A 4 -4.69 -6.04 11.44
C ALA A 4 -3.88 -4.82 11.01
N HIS A 5 -3.39 -4.02 11.95
CA HIS A 5 -2.38 -3.00 11.72
C HIS A 5 -1.03 -3.54 12.16
N LEU A 6 -0.29 -4.09 11.19
CA LEU A 6 1.00 -4.72 11.44
C LEU A 6 2.07 -3.69 11.73
N TYR A 7 2.88 -3.94 12.77
CA TYR A 7 4.01 -3.12 13.20
C TYR A 7 3.64 -1.62 13.31
N TYR A 8 2.47 -1.34 13.89
CA TYR A 8 1.84 -0.02 13.93
C TYR A 8 2.73 1.09 14.50
N ASP A 9 3.65 0.73 15.37
CA ASP A 9 4.61 1.60 16.05
C ASP A 9 5.91 1.80 15.25
N LEU A 10 6.23 0.89 14.34
CA LEU A 10 7.43 0.91 13.50
C LEU A 10 7.14 1.34 12.06
N ALA A 11 5.93 1.07 11.56
CA ALA A 11 5.51 1.26 10.17
C ALA A 11 4.48 2.39 10.01
N ASN A 12 4.84 3.60 10.46
CA ASN A 12 3.99 4.79 10.39
C ASN A 12 4.81 6.05 10.03
N LEU A 13 5.77 5.91 9.11
CA LEU A 13 6.74 6.95 8.82
C LEU A 13 6.11 8.19 8.16
N TYR A 14 5.09 8.01 7.33
CA TYR A 14 4.47 9.07 6.54
C TYR A 14 2.99 9.31 6.89
N GLY A 15 2.63 9.07 8.15
CA GLY A 15 1.25 9.19 8.60
C GLY A 15 0.37 8.03 8.14
N ASP A 16 0.93 6.84 8.02
CA ASP A 16 0.25 5.63 7.55
C ASP A 16 -1.00 5.28 8.37
N ASN A 17 -1.04 5.65 9.65
CA ASN A 17 -2.24 5.57 10.50
C ASN A 17 -3.46 6.29 9.89
N GLY A 18 -3.23 7.31 9.06
CA GLY A 18 -4.28 8.04 8.34
C GLY A 18 -5.05 7.16 7.37
N ASN A 19 -4.41 6.15 6.78
CA ASN A 19 -5.08 5.18 5.90
C ASN A 19 -6.15 4.41 6.66
N LEU A 20 -5.80 3.85 7.82
CA LEU A 20 -6.74 3.08 8.63
C LEU A 20 -7.83 3.93 9.27
N LYS A 21 -7.49 5.18 9.64
CA LYS A 21 -8.49 6.11 10.16
C LYS A 21 -9.56 6.39 9.11
N VAL A 22 -9.18 6.77 7.90
CA VAL A 22 -10.12 7.06 6.80
C VAL A 22 -10.95 5.83 6.46
N LEU A 23 -10.31 4.66 6.29
CA LEU A 23 -11.02 3.41 6.02
C LEU A 23 -12.04 3.07 7.12
N SER A 24 -11.64 3.25 8.39
CA SER A 24 -12.54 3.02 9.53
C SER A 24 -13.72 3.98 9.53
N ASP A 25 -13.49 5.27 9.27
CA ASP A 25 -14.55 6.28 9.21
C ASP A 25 -15.57 5.93 8.10
N TYR A 26 -15.11 5.51 6.92
CA TYR A 26 -15.98 5.07 5.82
C TYR A 26 -16.77 3.80 6.17
N LEU A 27 -16.15 2.81 6.80
CA LEU A 27 -16.84 1.59 7.27
C LEU A 27 -17.90 1.91 8.34
N ILE A 28 -17.59 2.80 9.29
CA ILE A 28 -18.53 3.23 10.33
C ILE A 28 -19.73 3.97 9.71
N GLN A 29 -19.52 4.81 8.70
CA GLN A 29 -20.60 5.46 7.94
C GLN A 29 -21.54 4.43 7.28
N GLN A 30 -21.03 3.25 6.96
CA GLN A 30 -21.81 2.11 6.47
C GLN A 30 -22.39 1.23 7.60
N HIS A 31 -22.41 1.72 8.83
CA HIS A 31 -22.90 1.00 10.02
C HIS A 31 -22.13 -0.27 10.38
N ALA A 32 -20.91 -0.46 9.83
CA ALA A 32 -20.08 -1.60 10.18
C ALA A 32 -19.41 -1.40 11.55
N GLU A 33 -19.37 -2.46 12.34
CA GLU A 33 -18.50 -2.50 13.52
C GLU A 33 -17.06 -2.71 13.06
N VAL A 34 -16.14 -1.83 13.47
CA VAL A 34 -14.73 -1.87 13.09
C VAL A 34 -13.86 -2.11 14.31
N LYS A 35 -13.02 -3.13 14.23
CA LYS A 35 -11.99 -3.41 15.24
C LYS A 35 -10.62 -3.40 14.58
N ILE A 36 -9.72 -2.54 15.06
CA ILE A 36 -8.33 -2.48 14.63
C ILE A 36 -7.45 -3.07 15.73
N ASP A 37 -6.83 -4.22 15.45
CA ASP A 37 -5.82 -4.81 16.31
C ASP A 37 -4.44 -4.25 15.90
N LYS A 38 -3.78 -3.58 16.85
CA LYS A 38 -2.42 -3.03 16.67
C LYS A 38 -1.42 -4.08 17.08
N LEU A 39 -0.62 -4.55 16.12
CA LEU A 39 0.33 -5.64 16.27
C LEU A 39 1.76 -5.14 16.07
N THR A 40 2.69 -5.64 16.88
CA THR A 40 4.09 -5.25 16.83
C THR A 40 5.04 -6.43 16.91
N VAL A 41 6.34 -6.16 16.92
CA VAL A 41 7.39 -7.19 17.07
C VAL A 41 7.19 -8.01 18.36
N GLY A 42 7.23 -9.32 18.22
CA GLY A 42 7.05 -10.27 19.33
C GLY A 42 5.61 -10.73 19.55
N ASP A 43 4.61 -10.06 18.96
CA ASP A 43 3.23 -10.54 18.98
C ASP A 43 3.08 -11.79 18.11
N ASN A 44 2.09 -12.62 18.42
CA ASN A 44 1.68 -13.73 17.56
C ASN A 44 0.53 -13.25 16.65
N PHE A 45 0.81 -13.18 15.35
CA PHE A 45 -0.20 -12.83 14.36
C PHE A 45 -0.90 -14.10 13.89
N ASN A 46 -2.21 -14.17 14.08
CA ASN A 46 -3.06 -15.09 13.35
C ASN A 46 -3.75 -14.30 12.25
N LEU A 47 -3.12 -14.23 11.07
CA LEU A 47 -3.56 -13.37 9.97
C LEU A 47 -4.91 -13.79 9.39
N ASP A 48 -5.26 -15.06 9.48
CA ASP A 48 -6.50 -15.63 8.94
C ASP A 48 -7.79 -15.06 9.59
N GLN A 49 -7.67 -14.53 10.81
CA GLN A 49 -8.80 -13.96 11.56
C GLN A 49 -9.19 -12.53 11.12
N TYR A 50 -8.40 -11.89 10.25
CA TYR A 50 -8.62 -10.52 9.82
C TYR A 50 -9.29 -10.46 8.45
N ASP A 51 -10.12 -9.43 8.26
CA ASP A 51 -10.75 -9.12 6.99
C ASP A 51 -9.82 -8.28 6.12
N LEU A 52 -9.03 -7.39 6.76
CA LEU A 52 -7.99 -6.60 6.11
C LEU A 52 -6.71 -6.59 6.93
N ILE A 53 -5.57 -6.67 6.24
CA ILE A 53 -4.22 -6.60 6.81
C ILE A 53 -3.52 -5.39 6.19
N TYR A 54 -3.03 -4.49 7.04
CA TYR A 54 -2.35 -3.27 6.61
C TYR A 54 -0.92 -3.23 7.15
N LEU A 55 0.02 -2.84 6.29
CA LEU A 55 1.41 -2.56 6.65
C LEU A 55 1.87 -1.26 5.97
N GLY A 56 2.30 -0.31 6.78
CA GLY A 56 2.76 1.01 6.35
C GLY A 56 4.27 1.08 6.07
N SER A 57 4.74 2.32 5.91
CA SER A 57 6.12 2.64 5.56
C SER A 57 7.06 2.58 6.75
N LEU A 58 8.27 2.11 6.51
CA LEU A 58 9.30 1.86 7.52
C LEU A 58 10.52 2.77 7.31
N THR A 59 11.16 3.19 8.41
CA THR A 59 12.55 3.69 8.33
C THR A 59 13.49 2.53 7.99
N GLU A 60 14.69 2.82 7.47
CA GLU A 60 15.68 1.76 7.16
C GLU A 60 16.06 0.91 8.39
N ASN A 61 16.10 1.53 9.58
CA ASN A 61 16.38 0.80 10.83
C ASN A 61 15.20 -0.11 11.21
N ASN A 62 13.97 0.40 11.15
CA ASN A 62 12.76 -0.36 11.46
C ASN A 62 12.55 -1.47 10.43
N PHE A 63 12.86 -1.21 9.15
CA PHE A 63 12.78 -2.21 8.09
C PHE A 63 13.61 -3.46 8.41
N ALA A 64 14.85 -3.30 8.90
CA ALA A 64 15.68 -4.43 9.30
C ALA A 64 15.07 -5.26 10.44
N ILE A 65 14.46 -4.59 11.42
CA ILE A 65 13.80 -5.24 12.56
C ILE A 65 12.56 -6.01 12.11
N VAL A 66 11.71 -5.35 11.32
CA VAL A 66 10.47 -5.95 10.80
C VAL A 66 10.81 -7.09 9.84
N ALA A 67 11.79 -6.93 8.96
CA ALA A 67 12.21 -7.97 8.03
C ALA A 67 12.61 -9.27 8.76
N GLU A 68 13.28 -9.18 9.90
CA GLU A 68 13.65 -10.35 10.69
C GLU A 68 12.45 -11.00 11.36
N ASP A 69 11.60 -10.21 12.02
CA ASP A 69 10.41 -10.72 12.72
C ASP A 69 9.37 -11.29 11.74
N PHE A 70 9.20 -10.65 10.57
CA PHE A 70 8.16 -11.01 9.62
C PHE A 70 8.42 -12.32 8.86
N LYS A 71 9.67 -12.82 8.83
CA LYS A 71 10.03 -14.10 8.20
C LYS A 71 9.20 -15.28 8.69
N LYS A 72 8.87 -15.31 9.99
CA LYS A 72 8.07 -16.38 10.60
C LYS A 72 6.65 -16.47 10.05
N TYR A 73 6.14 -15.37 9.44
CA TYR A 73 4.78 -15.29 8.89
C TYR A 73 4.70 -15.52 7.37
N ALA A 74 5.82 -15.77 6.67
CA ALA A 74 5.84 -15.87 5.21
C ALA A 74 4.83 -16.89 4.66
N LYS A 75 4.72 -18.07 5.27
CA LYS A 75 3.76 -19.12 4.86
C LYS A 75 2.31 -18.71 5.12
N GLU A 76 2.06 -18.09 6.26
CA GLU A 76 0.71 -17.64 6.64
C GLU A 76 0.28 -16.47 5.74
N LEU A 77 1.17 -15.53 5.46
CA LEU A 77 0.92 -14.41 4.58
C LEU A 77 0.60 -14.89 3.15
N SER A 78 1.37 -15.82 2.60
CA SER A 78 1.06 -16.44 1.31
C SER A 78 -0.32 -17.10 1.32
N LYS A 79 -0.66 -17.84 2.38
CA LYS A 79 -1.98 -18.50 2.54
C LYS A 79 -3.13 -17.48 2.54
N VAL A 80 -3.04 -16.38 3.28
CA VAL A 80 -4.13 -15.39 3.34
C VAL A 80 -4.27 -14.59 2.05
N ILE A 81 -3.17 -14.36 1.32
CA ILE A 81 -3.21 -13.77 -0.03
C ILE A 81 -3.98 -14.70 -0.98
N GLU A 82 -3.62 -15.99 -1.04
CA GLU A 82 -4.29 -16.99 -1.88
C GLU A 82 -5.77 -17.21 -1.47
N ALA A 83 -6.08 -17.03 -0.19
CA ALA A 83 -7.45 -17.05 0.33
C ALA A 83 -8.25 -15.76 0.04
N ARG A 84 -7.69 -14.83 -0.73
CA ARG A 84 -8.30 -13.54 -1.11
C ARG A 84 -8.67 -12.65 0.07
N LYS A 85 -7.94 -12.72 1.18
CA LYS A 85 -8.03 -11.69 2.21
C LYS A 85 -7.53 -10.36 1.64
N HIS A 86 -8.07 -9.24 2.14
CA HIS A 86 -7.62 -7.92 1.69
C HIS A 86 -6.31 -7.54 2.38
N LEU A 87 -5.32 -7.15 1.59
CA LEU A 87 -4.04 -6.67 2.09
C LEU A 87 -3.67 -5.36 1.38
N VAL A 88 -3.26 -4.37 2.16
CA VAL A 88 -2.75 -3.09 1.63
C VAL A 88 -1.40 -2.79 2.26
N PHE A 89 -0.36 -2.79 1.43
CA PHE A 89 1.02 -2.50 1.84
C PHE A 89 1.48 -1.22 1.14
N THR A 90 2.01 -0.26 1.90
CA THR A 90 2.43 1.05 1.38
C THR A 90 3.90 1.34 1.66
N GLY A 91 4.51 2.13 0.77
CA GLY A 91 5.92 2.49 0.86
C GLY A 91 6.83 1.27 0.71
N ASN A 92 7.95 1.29 1.41
CA ASN A 92 8.95 0.23 1.31
C ASN A 92 8.56 -1.10 1.95
N SER A 93 7.40 -1.20 2.60
CA SER A 93 6.93 -2.47 3.16
C SER A 93 6.71 -3.54 2.08
N ILE A 94 6.42 -3.14 0.84
CA ILE A 94 6.31 -4.07 -0.30
C ILE A 94 7.62 -4.80 -0.60
N GLU A 95 8.77 -4.20 -0.27
CA GLU A 95 10.08 -4.79 -0.51
C GLU A 95 10.31 -6.09 0.27
N LEU A 96 9.59 -6.29 1.39
CA LEU A 96 9.68 -7.50 2.21
C LEU A 96 9.25 -8.77 1.45
N LEU A 97 8.35 -8.63 0.47
CA LEU A 97 7.61 -9.73 -0.13
C LEU A 97 8.34 -10.41 -1.31
N GLY A 98 9.35 -9.75 -1.87
CA GLY A 98 10.13 -10.26 -3.00
C GLY A 98 11.07 -11.41 -2.63
N LYS A 99 11.71 -11.99 -3.64
CA LYS A 99 12.78 -12.99 -3.46
C LYS A 99 14.01 -12.43 -2.78
N LYS A 100 14.33 -11.17 -3.09
CA LYS A 100 15.42 -10.41 -2.47
C LYS A 100 14.94 -9.04 -2.03
N MET A 101 15.50 -8.55 -0.96
CA MET A 101 15.26 -7.21 -0.40
C MET A 101 16.59 -6.55 -0.02
N ILE A 102 16.60 -5.24 0.17
CA ILE A 102 17.77 -4.49 0.61
C ILE A 102 17.66 -4.17 2.09
N VAL A 103 18.58 -4.68 2.89
CA VAL A 103 18.66 -4.40 4.32
C VAL A 103 20.02 -3.79 4.63
N LYS A 104 20.02 -2.55 5.12
CA LYS A 104 21.25 -1.78 5.42
C LYS A 104 22.26 -1.79 4.26
N GLY A 105 21.76 -1.62 3.02
CA GLY A 105 22.57 -1.60 1.80
C GLY A 105 23.01 -2.98 1.28
N ASN A 106 22.64 -4.08 1.94
CA ASN A 106 22.98 -5.42 1.51
C ASN A 106 21.76 -6.14 0.93
N SER A 107 21.95 -6.85 -0.17
CA SER A 107 20.94 -7.74 -0.72
C SER A 107 20.85 -9.01 0.12
N VAL A 108 19.66 -9.28 0.64
CA VAL A 108 19.35 -10.46 1.45
C VAL A 108 18.08 -11.14 0.96
N ALA A 109 17.86 -12.39 1.40
CA ALA A 109 16.63 -13.10 1.04
C ALA A 109 15.40 -12.38 1.63
N GLY A 110 14.41 -12.11 0.78
CA GLY A 110 13.09 -11.64 1.17
C GLY A 110 12.17 -12.79 1.55
N LEU A 111 10.87 -12.53 1.68
CA LEU A 111 9.88 -13.56 2.03
C LEU A 111 9.58 -14.51 0.86
N GLY A 112 9.92 -14.13 -0.38
CA GLY A 112 9.71 -14.95 -1.57
C GLY A 112 8.24 -15.23 -1.89
N ILE A 113 7.35 -14.33 -1.53
CA ILE A 113 5.91 -14.44 -1.83
C ILE A 113 5.65 -14.09 -3.29
N PHE A 114 6.34 -13.07 -3.80
CA PHE A 114 6.30 -12.65 -5.19
C PHE A 114 7.66 -12.81 -5.86
N ASP A 115 7.67 -12.96 -7.18
CA ASP A 115 8.85 -13.30 -7.98
C ASP A 115 9.79 -12.13 -8.29
N TYR A 116 9.57 -10.94 -7.74
CA TYR A 116 10.47 -9.80 -7.96
C TYR A 116 11.68 -9.78 -7.00
N GLU A 117 12.68 -9.04 -7.41
CA GLU A 117 13.83 -8.67 -6.59
C GLU A 117 13.85 -7.15 -6.36
N VAL A 118 14.33 -6.71 -5.22
CA VAL A 118 14.52 -5.29 -4.91
C VAL A 118 15.91 -4.87 -5.37
N LEU A 119 15.99 -3.79 -6.15
CA LEU A 119 17.24 -3.20 -6.62
C LEU A 119 17.41 -1.78 -6.04
N PRO A 120 18.61 -1.42 -5.58
CA PRO A 120 18.86 -0.08 -5.08
C PRO A 120 18.88 0.93 -6.22
N LEU A 121 18.40 2.16 -5.93
CA LEU A 121 18.60 3.32 -6.77
C LEU A 121 19.96 3.97 -6.47
N ASP A 122 20.59 4.56 -7.49
CA ASP A 122 21.80 5.37 -7.30
C ASP A 122 21.55 6.57 -6.40
N LYS A 123 20.35 7.13 -6.49
CA LYS A 123 19.90 8.28 -5.70
C LYS A 123 18.44 8.07 -5.25
N ARG A 124 18.18 8.33 -3.96
CA ARG A 124 16.81 8.33 -3.40
C ARG A 124 15.90 9.25 -4.22
N TYR A 125 14.75 8.75 -4.59
CA TYR A 125 13.70 9.53 -5.21
C TYR A 125 12.72 10.05 -4.16
N MET A 126 12.38 11.32 -4.24
CA MET A 126 11.32 11.95 -3.45
C MET A 126 10.53 12.87 -4.37
N GLY A 127 9.23 12.69 -4.42
CA GLY A 127 8.38 13.53 -5.26
C GLY A 127 6.91 13.14 -5.25
N GLU A 128 6.09 14.03 -5.76
CA GLU A 128 4.68 13.78 -6.01
C GLU A 128 4.51 12.79 -7.16
N ALA A 129 3.45 12.00 -7.10
CA ALA A 129 3.18 10.97 -8.08
C ALA A 129 1.74 11.00 -8.60
N ILE A 130 1.59 10.70 -9.89
CA ILE A 130 0.32 10.51 -10.59
C ILE A 130 0.46 9.21 -11.39
N PHE A 131 -0.29 8.19 -11.00
CA PHE A 131 -0.26 6.85 -11.59
C PHE A 131 -1.63 6.45 -12.10
N HIS A 132 -1.66 5.62 -13.13
CA HIS A 132 -2.90 5.06 -13.68
C HIS A 132 -2.90 3.55 -13.54
N ASP A 133 -4.01 3.00 -13.07
CA ASP A 133 -4.23 1.56 -13.07
C ASP A 133 -4.63 1.02 -14.46
N VAL A 134 -4.93 -0.26 -14.55
CA VAL A 134 -5.34 -0.91 -15.81
C VAL A 134 -6.65 -0.38 -16.40
N ASN A 135 -7.48 0.28 -15.59
CA ASN A 135 -8.74 0.89 -15.98
C ASN A 135 -8.60 2.40 -16.26
N ASP A 136 -7.37 2.91 -16.32
CA ASP A 136 -7.05 4.34 -16.43
C ASP A 136 -7.57 5.18 -15.25
N GLN A 137 -7.86 4.52 -14.08
CA GLN A 137 -8.18 5.22 -12.85
C GLN A 137 -6.91 5.88 -12.30
N ILE A 138 -7.00 7.18 -12.02
CA ILE A 138 -5.85 7.99 -11.62
C ILE A 138 -5.68 7.94 -10.10
N PHE A 139 -4.49 7.56 -9.67
CA PHE A 139 -4.05 7.59 -8.27
C PHE A 139 -3.03 8.71 -8.06
N ILE A 140 -3.16 9.42 -6.97
CA ILE A 140 -2.23 10.48 -6.57
C ILE A 140 -1.59 10.16 -5.23
N GLY A 141 -0.35 10.56 -5.07
CA GLY A 141 0.38 10.32 -3.83
C GLY A 141 1.74 10.99 -3.83
N PHE A 142 2.55 10.56 -2.90
CA PHE A 142 3.95 10.95 -2.77
C PHE A 142 4.81 9.70 -2.75
N GLN A 143 6.00 9.77 -3.31
CA GLN A 143 6.99 8.70 -3.23
C GLN A 143 8.22 9.18 -2.46
N ASN A 144 8.76 8.33 -1.60
CA ASN A 144 10.06 8.48 -0.99
C ASN A 144 10.71 7.11 -0.91
N GLN A 145 11.48 6.75 -1.94
CA GLN A 145 12.04 5.42 -2.10
C GLN A 145 13.52 5.46 -2.45
N ALA A 146 14.26 4.49 -1.90
CA ALA A 146 15.67 4.26 -2.19
C ALA A 146 15.89 3.08 -3.13
N ASN A 147 14.84 2.31 -3.40
CA ASN A 147 14.88 1.07 -4.17
C ASN A 147 13.75 1.02 -5.19
N ILE A 148 13.86 0.09 -6.15
CA ILE A 148 12.82 -0.28 -7.11
C ILE A 148 12.60 -1.78 -7.10
N LEU A 149 11.45 -2.22 -7.62
CA LEU A 149 11.16 -3.64 -7.83
C LEU A 149 11.53 -4.03 -9.26
N ASN A 150 12.24 -5.13 -9.42
CA ASN A 150 12.62 -5.69 -10.72
C ASN A 150 11.69 -6.85 -11.10
N GLU A 151 11.23 -6.88 -12.36
CA GLU A 151 10.43 -7.99 -12.91
C GLU A 151 9.06 -8.21 -12.25
N ILE A 152 8.31 -7.13 -12.01
CA ILE A 152 6.92 -7.25 -11.54
C ILE A 152 6.06 -7.86 -12.66
N THR A 153 5.42 -9.00 -12.39
CA THR A 153 4.54 -9.69 -13.34
C THR A 153 3.09 -9.22 -13.28
N GLN A 154 2.68 -8.59 -12.18
CA GLN A 154 1.31 -8.15 -11.92
C GLN A 154 1.33 -6.72 -11.37
N PRO A 155 1.66 -5.73 -12.20
CA PRO A 155 1.73 -4.35 -11.75
C PRO A 155 0.33 -3.82 -11.42
N TRP A 156 0.25 -3.03 -10.34
CA TRP A 156 -0.97 -2.30 -10.03
C TRP A 156 -1.18 -1.14 -10.98
N PHE A 157 -0.12 -0.35 -11.21
CA PHE A 157 -0.15 0.79 -12.11
C PHE A 157 0.59 0.47 -13.40
N THR A 158 -0.06 0.76 -14.52
CA THR A 158 0.43 0.44 -15.87
C THR A 158 0.93 1.66 -16.62
N LYS A 159 0.65 2.86 -16.10
CA LYS A 159 1.11 4.13 -16.68
C LYS A 159 1.52 5.10 -15.59
N ILE A 160 2.67 5.71 -15.75
CA ILE A 160 3.22 6.75 -14.89
C ILE A 160 3.09 8.08 -15.61
N GLU A 161 2.21 8.96 -15.11
CA GLU A 161 2.08 10.33 -15.61
C GLU A 161 3.11 11.26 -14.95
N LYS A 162 3.33 11.07 -13.63
CA LYS A 162 4.31 11.79 -12.83
C LYS A 162 4.85 10.88 -11.74
N GLY A 163 6.13 11.00 -11.42
CA GLY A 163 6.76 10.17 -10.39
C GLY A 163 7.76 9.19 -10.96
N LEU A 164 8.23 8.29 -10.12
CA LEU A 164 9.16 7.23 -10.48
C LEU A 164 8.40 5.90 -10.64
N ALA A 165 8.63 5.19 -11.73
CA ALA A 165 8.20 3.82 -11.87
C ALA A 165 8.91 2.93 -10.84
N GLY A 166 8.18 1.93 -10.32
CA GLY A 166 8.73 0.96 -9.38
C GLY A 166 9.52 -0.16 -10.04
N THR A 167 9.70 -0.12 -11.36
CA THR A 167 10.41 -1.16 -12.13
C THR A 167 11.50 -0.57 -13.01
N PRO A 168 12.53 -1.35 -13.41
CA PRO A 168 13.57 -0.89 -14.32
C PRO A 168 13.04 -0.48 -15.69
N SER A 169 11.89 -0.99 -16.12
CA SER A 169 11.26 -0.62 -17.40
C SER A 169 10.70 0.79 -17.42
N HIS A 170 10.60 1.45 -16.28
CA HIS A 170 10.04 2.79 -16.10
C HIS A 170 8.62 2.98 -16.64
N THR A 171 7.81 1.91 -16.67
CA THR A 171 6.43 1.96 -17.19
C THR A 171 5.37 1.55 -16.17
N THR A 172 5.76 0.77 -15.16
CA THR A 172 4.82 0.18 -14.19
C THR A 172 5.25 0.42 -12.75
N GLU A 173 4.28 0.34 -11.83
CA GLU A 173 4.53 0.48 -10.41
C GLU A 173 3.57 -0.39 -9.60
N GLY A 174 4.04 -0.82 -8.42
CA GLY A 174 3.24 -1.55 -7.46
C GLY A 174 2.86 -2.96 -7.89
N ILE A 175 2.08 -3.62 -7.05
CA ILE A 175 1.63 -5.00 -7.23
C ILE A 175 0.14 -5.05 -6.93
N HIS A 176 -0.64 -5.65 -7.82
CA HIS A 176 -2.02 -6.01 -7.56
C HIS A 176 -2.23 -7.48 -7.90
N TYR A 177 -2.39 -8.31 -6.89
CA TYR A 177 -2.63 -9.74 -7.05
C TYR A 177 -3.78 -10.19 -6.15
N LEU A 178 -4.85 -10.69 -6.75
CA LEU A 178 -6.08 -11.01 -6.04
C LEU A 178 -6.58 -9.78 -5.26
N ASN A 179 -6.64 -9.85 -3.93
CA ASN A 179 -7.00 -8.73 -3.06
C ASN A 179 -5.78 -8.14 -2.32
N PHE A 180 -4.57 -8.39 -2.82
CA PHE A 180 -3.35 -7.75 -2.36
C PHE A 180 -3.06 -6.50 -3.19
N TYR A 181 -2.86 -5.37 -2.52
CA TYR A 181 -2.49 -4.08 -3.10
C TYR A 181 -1.20 -3.59 -2.45
N GLY A 182 -0.15 -3.47 -3.23
CA GLY A 182 1.16 -3.02 -2.78
C GLY A 182 1.70 -1.89 -3.65
N THR A 183 2.17 -0.78 -3.06
CA THR A 183 2.71 0.36 -3.81
C THR A 183 3.69 1.17 -2.99
N TYR A 184 4.65 1.83 -3.66
CA TYR A 184 5.48 2.86 -3.04
C TYR A 184 4.73 4.17 -2.76
N LEU A 185 3.48 4.34 -3.25
CA LEU A 185 2.66 5.50 -2.92
C LEU A 185 2.39 5.58 -1.42
N ILE A 186 2.66 6.76 -0.86
CA ILE A 186 2.49 7.11 0.55
C ILE A 186 1.70 8.42 0.69
N ALA A 187 1.55 8.95 1.91
CA ALA A 187 1.04 10.26 2.25
C ALA A 187 -0.48 10.46 2.20
N PRO A 188 -1.27 9.90 3.07
CA PRO A 188 -1.78 8.53 3.13
C PRO A 188 -2.55 8.17 1.85
N LEU A 189 -2.28 6.99 1.31
CA LEU A 189 -2.84 6.50 0.03
C LEU A 189 -4.38 6.57 -0.01
N LEU A 190 -5.05 6.06 1.03
CA LEU A 190 -6.51 5.97 1.09
C LEU A 190 -7.16 7.35 1.24
N ALA A 191 -6.56 8.23 2.03
CA ALA A 191 -7.10 9.58 2.21
C ALA A 191 -7.04 10.43 0.93
N ARG A 192 -6.01 10.21 0.10
CA ARG A 192 -5.85 10.93 -1.16
C ARG A 192 -6.66 10.35 -2.32
N ASN A 193 -7.04 9.08 -2.25
CA ASN A 193 -7.72 8.35 -3.31
C ASN A 193 -9.04 7.76 -2.78
N TYR A 194 -10.01 8.65 -2.49
CA TYR A 194 -11.28 8.31 -1.85
C TYR A 194 -12.02 7.16 -2.56
N PHE A 195 -12.00 7.13 -3.89
CA PHE A 195 -12.64 6.09 -4.71
C PHE A 195 -12.05 4.69 -4.42
N PHE A 196 -10.75 4.59 -4.12
CA PHE A 196 -10.13 3.33 -3.72
C PHE A 196 -10.54 2.93 -2.30
N THR A 197 -10.70 3.90 -1.41
CA THR A 197 -11.27 3.65 -0.07
C THR A 197 -12.69 3.13 -0.17
N GLU A 198 -13.53 3.75 -1.01
CA GLU A 198 -14.89 3.25 -1.31
C GLU A 198 -14.88 1.82 -1.88
N GLN A 199 -13.96 1.53 -2.81
CA GLN A 199 -13.80 0.20 -3.38
C GLN A 199 -13.50 -0.83 -2.28
N LEU A 200 -12.51 -0.57 -1.43
CA LEU A 200 -12.16 -1.46 -0.32
C LEU A 200 -13.31 -1.66 0.65
N VAL A 201 -14.08 -0.61 0.97
CA VAL A 201 -15.25 -0.71 1.83
C VAL A 201 -16.31 -1.62 1.22
N LYS A 202 -16.62 -1.45 -0.07
CA LYS A 202 -17.57 -2.32 -0.80
C LYS A 202 -17.13 -3.78 -0.79
N GLU A 203 -15.86 -4.02 -1.03
CA GLU A 203 -15.27 -5.36 -1.03
C GLU A 203 -15.32 -6.00 0.36
N LEU A 204 -14.99 -5.26 1.42
CA LEU A 204 -15.01 -5.73 2.80
C LEU A 204 -16.42 -6.03 3.32
N LEU A 205 -17.43 -5.27 2.89
CA LEU A 205 -18.83 -5.52 3.23
C LEU A 205 -19.42 -6.72 2.47
N GLY A 206 -18.79 -7.15 1.38
CA GLY A 206 -19.14 -8.36 0.63
C GLY A 206 -20.45 -8.29 -0.15
N ASN A 207 -21.27 -7.26 0.03
CA ASN A 207 -22.51 -7.05 -0.68
C ASN A 207 -22.67 -5.59 -1.12
N PRO A 208 -22.51 -5.29 -2.41
CA PRO A 208 -22.67 -3.92 -2.92
C PRO A 208 -24.07 -3.31 -2.67
N ALA A 209 -25.10 -4.14 -2.45
CA ALA A 209 -26.45 -3.67 -2.13
C ALA A 209 -26.56 -3.06 -0.72
N ASP A 210 -25.65 -3.44 0.18
CA ASP A 210 -25.58 -2.91 1.55
C ASP A 210 -24.78 -1.60 1.62
N TYR A 211 -24.12 -1.20 0.52
CA TYR A 211 -23.36 0.03 0.46
C TYR A 211 -24.27 1.23 0.21
N HIS A 212 -24.41 2.08 1.22
CA HIS A 212 -25.10 3.36 1.08
C HIS A 212 -24.12 4.39 0.49
N GLN A 213 -24.37 4.78 -0.77
CA GLN A 213 -23.54 5.78 -1.43
C GLN A 213 -23.86 7.17 -0.86
N GLU A 214 -23.16 7.54 0.19
CA GLU A 214 -23.09 8.94 0.62
C GLU A 214 -22.20 9.68 -0.39
N PRO A 215 -22.59 10.85 -0.87
CA PRO A 215 -21.73 11.63 -1.75
C PRO A 215 -20.53 12.14 -0.96
N HIS A 216 -19.36 11.51 -1.13
CA HIS A 216 -18.08 12.01 -0.60
C HIS A 216 -17.62 13.25 -1.38
N THR A 217 -18.50 14.27 -1.43
CA THR A 217 -18.32 15.46 -2.26
C THR A 217 -17.07 16.23 -1.87
N ILE A 218 -16.75 16.29 -0.57
CA ILE A 218 -15.55 16.99 -0.07
C ILE A 218 -14.29 16.26 -0.48
N ASP A 219 -14.25 14.93 -0.33
CA ASP A 219 -13.10 14.11 -0.68
C ASP A 219 -12.85 14.11 -2.19
N ALA A 220 -13.93 14.06 -2.99
CA ALA A 220 -13.87 14.15 -4.44
C ALA A 220 -13.37 15.53 -4.91
N LEU A 221 -13.82 16.62 -4.28
CA LEU A 221 -13.35 17.98 -4.57
C LEU A 221 -11.88 18.15 -4.17
N ALA A 222 -11.47 17.63 -3.01
CA ALA A 222 -10.09 17.68 -2.53
C ALA A 222 -9.18 16.91 -3.49
N TYR A 223 -9.57 15.70 -3.90
CA TYR A 223 -8.84 14.91 -4.89
C TYR A 223 -8.70 15.65 -6.23
N ALA A 224 -9.79 16.18 -6.78
CA ALA A 224 -9.80 16.88 -8.07
C ALA A 224 -8.91 18.15 -8.02
N SER A 225 -9.00 18.92 -6.95
CA SER A 225 -8.19 20.12 -6.72
C SER A 225 -6.70 19.77 -6.64
N PHE A 226 -6.35 18.74 -5.87
CA PHE A 226 -4.98 18.31 -5.70
C PHE A 226 -4.38 17.75 -7.00
N LEU A 227 -5.13 16.92 -7.74
CA LEU A 227 -4.70 16.43 -9.05
C LEU A 227 -4.44 17.57 -10.04
N GLN A 228 -5.31 18.59 -10.05
CA GLN A 228 -5.10 19.77 -10.88
C GLN A 228 -3.82 20.53 -10.53
N GLU A 229 -3.53 20.69 -9.25
CA GLU A 229 -2.32 21.33 -8.78
C GLU A 229 -1.06 20.55 -9.16
N LEU A 230 -1.06 19.22 -8.97
CA LEU A 230 0.05 18.36 -9.35
C LEU A 230 0.40 18.45 -10.84
N ARG A 231 -0.63 18.58 -11.70
CA ARG A 231 -0.46 18.73 -13.15
C ARG A 231 0.04 20.11 -13.57
N LYS A 232 -0.26 21.17 -12.81
CA LYS A 232 0.26 22.52 -13.06
C LYS A 232 1.75 22.59 -12.74
N ASN A 233 2.15 22.12 -11.59
CA ASN A 233 3.54 22.16 -11.11
C ASN A 233 4.50 21.29 -11.95
N GLY A 234 4.00 20.34 -12.71
CA GLY A 234 4.80 19.52 -13.64
C GLY A 234 5.08 20.16 -15.00
N LYS A 235 4.60 21.38 -15.26
CA LYS A 235 4.85 22.11 -16.52
C LYS A 235 5.92 23.19 -16.38
N GLU A 236 6.46 23.40 -15.17
CA GLU A 236 7.47 24.41 -14.87
C GLU A 236 8.88 23.81 -14.67
N GLU A 237 9.07 22.51 -14.82
CA GLU A 237 10.36 21.81 -14.86
C GLU A 237 10.66 21.32 -16.29
#